data_1a6bbf702c161e426dc3a2e6a8e7f545
#
_entry.id   1a6bbf702c161e426dc3a2e6a8e7f545
#
_cell.length_a   1.000
_cell.length_b   1.000
_cell.length_c   1.000
_cell.angle_alpha   90.00
_cell.angle_beta   90.00
_cell.angle_gamma   90.00
#
_symmetry.space_group_name_H-M   'P 1'
#
loop_
_entity.id
_entity.type
_entity.pdbx_description
1 polymer ?
#
loop_
_entity_poly.entity_id
_entity_poly.type
_entity_poly.pdbx_seq_one_letter_code
_entity_poly.pdbx_strand_id
1 'polypeptide(L)'
;MTFQEIILNLQKFWSDYGCTITQPYDIEVGAGTFNPSTFLRCLGPEPWNAAYIEPSRRPTDGRYGDNPYRLGAYYQYQVILKPSPTDVLPLYLESLKNLGVDPRTNDFRFVEDDWESPTLGASGLGWEVWWNGAEITQFTYFQQMGSCDLNPICAELTYGLERIALYLQNVNSIYDIRWNEHLNYGDIHHQSEVEFSKYSFEVANTEMLLNLFNIYEKEVFDCLEQGLVLPATDYVLKSSHAFNLLDARGVISVTERGGYIERVRRMAQRNAQAYLDQRDDLGYPLGMMAAEKKQQPKGNRSQLITESDTADLLFEIGTEEIPASY
;
A
#
# COMPACT_ATOMS: atom_id res chain seq x y z
N MET A 1 6.17 -20.88 10.62
CA MET A 1 6.74 -20.06 9.52
C MET A 1 7.43 -18.85 10.14
N THR A 2 8.66 -18.56 9.77
CA THR A 2 9.43 -17.39 10.22
C THR A 2 9.03 -16.15 9.45
N PHE A 3 9.42 -14.95 9.93
CA PHE A 3 9.08 -13.69 9.27
C PHE A 3 9.63 -13.62 7.84
N GLN A 4 10.88 -14.03 7.64
CA GLN A 4 11.47 -14.08 6.30
C GLN A 4 10.80 -15.10 5.38
N GLU A 5 10.31 -16.23 5.90
CA GLU A 5 9.55 -17.19 5.09
C GLU A 5 8.20 -16.66 4.65
N ILE A 6 7.52 -15.85 5.49
CA ILE A 6 6.27 -15.16 5.10
C ILE A 6 6.53 -14.28 3.88
N ILE A 7 7.59 -13.47 3.95
CA ILE A 7 8.00 -12.59 2.85
C ILE A 7 8.25 -13.37 1.56
N LEU A 8 9.10 -14.40 1.64
CA LEU A 8 9.48 -15.20 0.47
C LEU A 8 8.28 -15.95 -0.14
N ASN A 9 7.37 -16.45 0.69
CA ASN A 9 6.16 -17.12 0.21
C ASN A 9 5.21 -16.14 -0.50
N LEU A 10 5.00 -14.93 0.03
CA LEU A 10 4.20 -13.90 -0.64
C LEU A 10 4.84 -13.46 -1.96
N GLN A 11 6.16 -13.23 -1.97
CA GLN A 11 6.88 -12.90 -3.20
C GLN A 11 6.71 -13.98 -4.26
N LYS A 12 6.85 -15.25 -3.86
CA LYS A 12 6.67 -16.37 -4.79
C LYS A 12 5.24 -16.45 -5.29
N PHE A 13 4.24 -16.36 -4.41
CA PHE A 13 2.83 -16.45 -4.77
C PHE A 13 2.47 -15.37 -5.81
N TRP A 14 2.81 -14.12 -5.53
CA TRP A 14 2.48 -13.00 -6.41
C TRP A 14 3.30 -12.99 -7.69
N SER A 15 4.55 -13.48 -7.65
CA SER A 15 5.36 -13.71 -8.85
C SER A 15 4.73 -14.78 -9.76
N ASP A 16 4.29 -15.90 -9.18
CA ASP A 16 3.63 -16.98 -9.92
C ASP A 16 2.29 -16.54 -10.53
N TYR A 17 1.59 -15.63 -9.85
CA TYR A 17 0.38 -14.98 -10.40
C TYR A 17 0.67 -14.06 -11.59
N GLY A 18 1.89 -13.55 -11.68
CA GLY A 18 2.33 -12.68 -12.78
C GLY A 18 2.57 -11.22 -12.39
N CYS A 19 2.68 -10.93 -11.08
CA CYS A 19 3.13 -9.63 -10.62
C CYS A 19 4.63 -9.45 -10.87
N THR A 20 5.02 -8.23 -11.23
CA THR A 20 6.42 -7.79 -11.18
C THR A 20 6.82 -7.61 -9.72
N ILE A 21 7.81 -8.38 -9.25
CA ILE A 21 8.36 -8.19 -7.90
C ILE A 21 9.34 -7.04 -7.95
N THR A 22 8.90 -5.87 -7.47
CA THR A 22 9.77 -4.69 -7.33
C THR A 22 10.44 -4.69 -5.96
N GLN A 23 11.39 -3.78 -5.76
CA GLN A 23 12.09 -3.63 -4.50
C GLN A 23 11.50 -2.48 -3.68
N PRO A 24 11.74 -2.41 -2.37
CA PRO A 24 11.40 -1.26 -1.55
C PRO A 24 11.95 0.03 -2.16
N TYR A 25 11.24 1.13 -1.98
CA TYR A 25 11.76 2.42 -2.38
C TYR A 25 12.81 2.89 -1.36
N ASP A 26 13.84 3.60 -1.82
CA ASP A 26 14.96 4.01 -0.98
C ASP A 26 14.77 5.38 -0.30
N ILE A 27 13.52 5.83 -0.23
CA ILE A 27 13.11 7.06 0.45
C ILE A 27 11.99 6.71 1.44
N GLU A 28 11.96 7.38 2.59
CA GLU A 28 10.97 7.15 3.62
C GLU A 28 9.54 7.40 3.10
N VAL A 29 8.68 6.42 3.31
CA VAL A 29 7.26 6.50 2.97
C VAL A 29 6.40 6.12 4.17
N GLY A 30 5.22 6.73 4.30
CA GLY A 30 4.26 6.42 5.36
C GLY A 30 3.40 5.20 5.10
N ALA A 31 3.36 4.73 3.86
CA ALA A 31 2.66 3.52 3.42
C ALA A 31 3.21 3.05 2.07
N GLY A 32 3.02 1.77 1.76
CA GLY A 32 3.40 1.19 0.47
C GLY A 32 2.78 1.91 -0.74
N THR A 33 1.59 2.47 -0.56
CA THR A 33 0.89 3.29 -1.57
C THR A 33 1.71 4.48 -2.08
N PHE A 34 2.60 5.02 -1.25
CA PHE A 34 3.45 6.16 -1.61
C PHE A 34 4.59 5.79 -2.57
N ASN A 35 5.00 4.51 -2.61
CA ASN A 35 6.01 4.03 -3.55
C ASN A 35 5.57 4.33 -5.00
N PRO A 36 6.43 4.86 -5.86
CA PRO A 36 6.12 5.13 -7.28
C PRO A 36 5.55 3.93 -8.04
N SER A 37 5.88 2.70 -7.63
CA SER A 37 5.30 1.46 -8.20
C SER A 37 3.79 1.34 -7.96
N THR A 38 3.24 2.01 -6.97
CA THR A 38 1.79 2.19 -6.77
C THR A 38 1.36 3.59 -7.16
N PHE A 39 1.89 4.63 -6.50
CA PHE A 39 1.41 6.01 -6.67
C PHE A 39 1.37 6.47 -8.12
N LEU A 40 2.48 6.33 -8.86
CA LEU A 40 2.52 6.76 -10.25
C LEU A 40 1.92 5.72 -11.21
N ARG A 41 2.16 4.43 -10.95
CA ARG A 41 1.74 3.37 -11.86
C ARG A 41 0.23 3.09 -11.85
N CYS A 42 -0.50 3.52 -10.82
CA CYS A 42 -1.96 3.53 -10.84
C CYS A 42 -2.53 4.48 -11.90
N LEU A 43 -1.80 5.55 -12.23
CA LEU A 43 -2.23 6.58 -13.16
C LEU A 43 -2.23 6.10 -14.62
N GLY A 44 -3.11 6.68 -15.42
CA GLY A 44 -3.21 6.42 -16.87
C GLY A 44 -3.75 5.02 -17.20
N PRO A 45 -3.80 4.67 -18.50
CA PRO A 45 -4.47 3.46 -18.99
C PRO A 45 -3.58 2.21 -19.00
N GLU A 46 -2.29 2.32 -18.71
CA GLU A 46 -1.34 1.21 -18.84
C GLU A 46 -1.62 0.11 -17.80
N PRO A 47 -1.63 -1.17 -18.19
CA PRO A 47 -1.77 -2.28 -17.26
C PRO A 47 -0.52 -2.40 -16.39
N TRP A 48 -0.72 -2.71 -15.11
CA TRP A 48 0.38 -2.84 -14.17
C TRP A 48 0.03 -3.79 -13.03
N ASN A 49 0.80 -4.85 -12.83
CA ASN A 49 0.71 -5.72 -11.68
C ASN A 49 2.07 -5.76 -11.00
N ALA A 50 2.14 -5.35 -9.75
CA ALA A 50 3.38 -5.39 -8.97
C ALA A 50 3.13 -5.82 -7.55
N ALA A 51 4.16 -6.39 -6.93
CA ALA A 51 4.17 -6.71 -5.52
C ALA A 51 5.56 -6.44 -4.93
N TYR A 52 5.61 -5.93 -3.70
CA TYR A 52 6.87 -5.56 -3.04
C TYR A 52 6.69 -5.42 -1.52
N ILE A 53 7.80 -5.47 -0.82
CA ILE A 53 7.86 -5.07 0.58
C ILE A 53 8.11 -3.57 0.63
N GLU A 54 7.42 -2.87 1.54
CA GLU A 54 7.70 -1.46 1.80
C GLU A 54 7.87 -1.23 3.30
N PRO A 55 9.08 -0.92 3.76
CA PRO A 55 9.27 -0.42 5.12
C PRO A 55 8.55 0.92 5.27
N SER A 56 7.49 0.95 6.06
CA SER A 56 6.67 2.14 6.27
C SER A 56 7.09 2.87 7.54
N ARG A 57 7.21 4.19 7.44
CA ARG A 57 7.62 5.08 8.54
C ARG A 57 6.46 5.95 8.97
N ARG A 58 6.00 5.78 10.21
CA ARG A 58 4.94 6.58 10.85
C ARG A 58 5.44 7.15 12.18
N PRO A 59 6.14 8.30 12.17
CA PRO A 59 6.76 8.88 13.36
C PRO A 59 5.81 9.04 14.55
N THR A 60 4.53 9.40 14.30
CA THR A 60 3.49 9.57 15.34
C THR A 60 3.08 8.25 16.02
N ASP A 61 3.37 7.10 15.41
CA ASP A 61 3.03 5.78 15.93
C ASP A 61 4.13 5.16 16.82
N GLY A 62 5.29 5.79 16.93
CA GLY A 62 6.37 5.38 17.82
C GLY A 62 5.89 5.21 19.27
N ARG A 63 6.44 4.22 19.97
CA ARG A 63 6.11 3.91 21.38
C ARG A 63 7.33 3.48 22.18
N TYR A 64 8.52 3.93 21.82
CA TYR A 64 9.77 3.66 22.51
C TYR A 64 10.12 2.17 22.69
N GLY A 65 9.52 1.29 21.90
CA GLY A 65 9.67 -0.15 22.08
C GLY A 65 8.82 -0.76 23.20
N ASP A 66 8.02 0.04 23.90
CA ASP A 66 7.22 -0.41 25.06
C ASP A 66 5.88 -1.05 24.66
N ASN A 67 5.40 -0.81 23.45
CA ASN A 67 4.12 -1.37 22.98
C ASN A 67 4.35 -2.63 22.15
N PRO A 68 3.69 -3.77 22.48
CA PRO A 68 3.89 -5.03 21.79
C PRO A 68 3.25 -5.11 20.40
N TYR A 69 2.41 -4.14 20.00
CA TYR A 69 1.61 -4.19 18.77
C TYR A 69 1.75 -2.97 17.86
N ARG A 70 2.34 -1.86 18.35
CA ARG A 70 2.42 -0.60 17.62
C ARG A 70 3.85 -0.12 17.49
N LEU A 71 4.26 0.17 16.26
CA LEU A 71 5.60 0.57 15.89
C LEU A 71 5.55 1.86 15.04
N GLY A 72 6.60 2.68 15.15
CA GLY A 72 6.84 3.82 14.27
C GLY A 72 7.40 3.41 12.90
N ALA A 73 7.91 2.18 12.79
CA ALA A 73 8.36 1.60 11.53
C ALA A 73 7.98 0.12 11.47
N TYR A 74 7.39 -0.33 10.36
CA TYR A 74 6.94 -1.70 10.15
C TYR A 74 6.92 -2.04 8.66
N TYR A 75 6.77 -3.34 8.34
CA TYR A 75 6.80 -3.82 6.97
C TYR A 75 5.38 -4.04 6.44
N GLN A 76 5.07 -3.40 5.33
CA GLN A 76 3.90 -3.72 4.52
C GLN A 76 4.34 -4.59 3.34
N TYR A 77 3.57 -5.64 3.04
CA TYR A 77 3.67 -6.30 1.75
C TYR A 77 2.57 -5.72 0.87
N GLN A 78 3.00 -5.00 -0.15
CA GLN A 78 2.14 -4.22 -1.04
C GLN A 78 1.90 -4.97 -2.33
N VAL A 79 0.65 -5.02 -2.78
CA VAL A 79 0.27 -5.55 -4.08
C VAL A 79 -0.62 -4.54 -4.78
N ILE A 80 -0.35 -4.29 -6.04
CA ILE A 80 -1.19 -3.47 -6.91
C ILE A 80 -1.53 -4.23 -8.19
N LEU A 81 -2.81 -4.30 -8.51
CA LEU A 81 -3.35 -4.97 -9.69
C LEU A 81 -4.14 -3.98 -10.54
N LYS A 82 -3.68 -3.75 -11.77
CA LYS A 82 -4.29 -2.81 -12.71
C LYS A 82 -4.40 -3.42 -14.11
N PRO A 83 -5.59 -3.54 -14.70
CA PRO A 83 -6.89 -3.28 -14.07
C PRO A 83 -7.16 -4.23 -12.91
N SER A 84 -8.06 -3.81 -12.00
CA SER A 84 -8.52 -4.68 -10.93
C SER A 84 -9.14 -5.95 -11.50
N PRO A 85 -8.70 -7.16 -11.09
CA PRO A 85 -9.36 -8.40 -11.48
C PRO A 85 -10.71 -8.54 -10.73
N THR A 86 -11.66 -9.26 -11.34
CA THR A 86 -12.97 -9.51 -10.74
C THR A 86 -12.95 -10.50 -9.58
N ASP A 87 -11.88 -11.32 -9.48
CA ASP A 87 -11.68 -12.38 -8.50
C ASP A 87 -10.59 -12.04 -7.47
N VAL A 88 -10.32 -10.75 -7.23
CA VAL A 88 -9.23 -10.32 -6.35
C VAL A 88 -9.42 -10.81 -4.90
N LEU A 89 -10.64 -10.89 -4.39
CA LEU A 89 -10.90 -11.38 -3.03
C LEU A 89 -10.61 -12.89 -2.88
N PRO A 90 -11.10 -13.78 -3.74
CA PRO A 90 -10.63 -15.18 -3.76
C PRO A 90 -9.13 -15.31 -3.88
N LEU A 91 -8.48 -14.53 -4.74
CA LEU A 91 -7.04 -14.52 -4.94
C LEU A 91 -6.29 -14.11 -3.65
N TYR A 92 -6.76 -13.08 -2.96
CA TYR A 92 -6.23 -12.68 -1.66
C TYR A 92 -6.32 -13.82 -0.64
N LEU A 93 -7.49 -14.47 -0.51
CA LEU A 93 -7.67 -15.58 0.41
C LEU A 93 -6.77 -16.78 0.06
N GLU A 94 -6.51 -17.03 -1.22
CA GLU A 94 -5.52 -18.03 -1.65
C GLU A 94 -4.10 -17.67 -1.22
N SER A 95 -3.72 -16.41 -1.27
CA SER A 95 -2.42 -15.95 -0.78
C SER A 95 -2.24 -16.23 0.72
N LEU A 96 -3.29 -16.03 1.52
CA LEU A 96 -3.27 -16.38 2.95
C LEU A 96 -3.19 -17.89 3.18
N LYS A 97 -3.90 -18.70 2.38
CA LYS A 97 -3.77 -20.18 2.44
C LYS A 97 -2.35 -20.64 2.13
N ASN A 98 -1.67 -19.98 1.20
CA ASN A 98 -0.27 -20.26 0.89
C ASN A 98 0.66 -20.01 2.09
N LEU A 99 0.28 -19.11 3.01
CA LEU A 99 0.95 -18.91 4.29
C LEU A 99 0.53 -19.91 5.37
N GLY A 100 -0.32 -20.87 5.05
CA GLY A 100 -0.83 -21.88 6.00
C GLY A 100 -2.05 -21.43 6.80
N VAL A 101 -2.68 -20.31 6.44
CA VAL A 101 -3.91 -19.84 7.07
C VAL A 101 -5.11 -20.48 6.39
N ASP A 102 -5.94 -21.20 7.14
CA ASP A 102 -7.21 -21.72 6.62
C ASP A 102 -8.38 -20.80 7.01
N PRO A 103 -8.96 -20.04 6.05
CA PRO A 103 -10.08 -19.15 6.36
C PRO A 103 -11.33 -19.85 6.90
N ARG A 104 -11.45 -21.18 6.73
CA ARG A 104 -12.59 -21.95 7.22
C ARG A 104 -12.51 -22.27 8.70
N THR A 105 -11.32 -22.23 9.29
CA THR A 105 -11.05 -22.55 10.70
C THR A 105 -10.69 -21.33 11.53
N ASN A 106 -10.69 -20.15 10.92
CA ASN A 106 -10.36 -18.88 11.57
C ASN A 106 -11.50 -17.87 11.36
N ASP A 107 -11.66 -16.92 12.30
CA ASP A 107 -12.62 -15.84 12.16
C ASP A 107 -12.03 -14.75 11.25
N PHE A 108 -12.54 -14.67 10.02
CA PHE A 108 -12.23 -13.60 9.08
C PHE A 108 -13.41 -12.67 8.94
N ARG A 109 -13.16 -11.36 9.07
CA ARG A 109 -14.16 -10.32 8.87
C ARG A 109 -13.63 -9.31 7.86
N PHE A 110 -14.52 -8.90 6.98
CA PHE A 110 -14.30 -7.80 6.04
C PHE A 110 -15.13 -6.63 6.55
N VAL A 111 -14.46 -5.64 7.09
CA VAL A 111 -15.09 -4.44 7.66
C VAL A 111 -14.93 -3.33 6.64
N GLU A 112 -16.04 -2.76 6.20
CA GLU A 112 -16.04 -1.65 5.25
C GLU A 112 -15.20 -0.48 5.77
N ASP A 113 -14.28 0.00 4.96
CA ASP A 113 -13.40 1.12 5.25
C ASP A 113 -13.06 1.86 3.95
N ASP A 114 -13.64 3.03 3.77
CA ASP A 114 -13.33 3.92 2.66
C ASP A 114 -11.99 4.60 2.93
N TRP A 115 -10.96 4.01 2.35
CA TRP A 115 -9.60 4.47 2.56
C TRP A 115 -9.30 5.77 1.83
N GLU A 116 -8.63 6.69 2.52
CA GLU A 116 -8.12 7.92 1.92
C GLU A 116 -6.75 8.32 2.45
N SER A 117 -6.00 8.99 1.60
CA SER A 117 -4.78 9.70 1.95
C SER A 117 -4.86 11.14 1.47
N PRO A 118 -5.21 12.08 2.38
CA PRO A 118 -5.35 13.49 2.01
C PRO A 118 -4.08 14.11 1.43
N THR A 119 -2.89 13.69 1.88
CA THR A 119 -1.60 14.18 1.39
C THR A 119 -1.28 13.70 -0.02
N LEU A 120 -1.70 12.50 -0.40
CA LEU A 120 -1.55 11.99 -1.76
C LEU A 120 -2.67 12.42 -2.70
N GLY A 121 -3.80 12.91 -2.17
CA GLY A 121 -5.02 13.06 -2.95
C GLY A 121 -5.47 11.71 -3.51
N ALA A 122 -5.39 10.68 -2.69
CA ALA A 122 -5.79 9.32 -3.04
C ALA A 122 -6.99 8.89 -2.21
N SER A 123 -7.93 8.18 -2.84
CA SER A 123 -9.10 7.63 -2.17
C SER A 123 -9.60 6.38 -2.89
N GLY A 124 -10.29 5.52 -2.17
CA GLY A 124 -10.88 4.31 -2.72
C GLY A 124 -11.87 3.65 -1.78
N LEU A 125 -12.73 2.82 -2.35
CA LEU A 125 -13.64 1.96 -1.61
C LEU A 125 -12.87 0.74 -1.13
N GLY A 126 -13.10 0.30 0.09
CA GLY A 126 -12.30 -0.79 0.61
C GLY A 126 -12.83 -1.47 1.86
N TRP A 127 -12.01 -2.37 2.33
CA TRP A 127 -12.26 -3.14 3.55
C TRP A 127 -10.96 -3.34 4.32
N GLU A 128 -11.08 -3.23 5.64
CA GLU A 128 -10.12 -3.84 6.55
C GLU A 128 -10.39 -5.33 6.63
N VAL A 129 -9.38 -6.15 6.43
CA VAL A 129 -9.47 -7.60 6.65
C VAL A 129 -8.97 -7.91 8.04
N TRP A 130 -9.89 -8.40 8.87
CA TRP A 130 -9.64 -8.76 10.26
C TRP A 130 -9.50 -10.27 10.41
N TRP A 131 -8.46 -10.72 11.07
CA TRP A 131 -8.22 -12.10 11.43
C TRP A 131 -8.22 -12.25 12.95
N ASN A 132 -9.14 -13.07 13.48
CA ASN A 132 -9.29 -13.32 14.91
C ASN A 132 -9.30 -12.05 15.78
N GLY A 133 -9.90 -10.99 15.28
CA GLY A 133 -10.09 -9.73 16.01
C GLY A 133 -9.00 -8.67 15.82
N ALA A 134 -8.03 -8.87 14.91
CA ALA A 134 -7.08 -7.82 14.52
C ALA A 134 -7.04 -7.64 13.00
N GLU A 135 -6.99 -6.40 12.57
CA GLU A 135 -6.75 -6.02 11.18
C GLU A 135 -5.38 -6.52 10.74
N ILE A 136 -5.35 -7.27 9.64
CA ILE A 136 -4.11 -7.80 9.04
C ILE A 136 -3.82 -7.24 7.66
N THR A 137 -4.83 -6.73 6.97
CA THR A 137 -4.69 -6.23 5.58
C THR A 137 -5.71 -5.14 5.32
N GLN A 138 -5.27 -4.09 4.65
CA GLN A 138 -6.13 -3.11 3.99
C GLN A 138 -6.30 -3.53 2.53
N PHE A 139 -7.53 -3.63 2.09
CA PHE A 139 -7.92 -3.93 0.72
C PHE A 139 -8.66 -2.73 0.14
N THR A 140 -8.19 -2.18 -1.00
CA THR A 140 -8.74 -0.94 -1.55
C THR A 140 -8.90 -1.01 -3.06
N TYR A 141 -10.06 -0.61 -3.57
CA TYR A 141 -10.27 -0.27 -4.97
C TYR A 141 -10.08 1.23 -5.14
N PHE A 142 -8.92 1.65 -5.64
CA PHE A 142 -8.64 3.06 -5.84
C PHE A 142 -9.53 3.69 -6.88
N GLN A 143 -10.15 4.81 -6.49
CA GLN A 143 -10.95 5.68 -7.36
C GLN A 143 -10.14 6.88 -7.83
N GLN A 144 -9.27 7.40 -6.94
CA GLN A 144 -8.42 8.56 -7.22
C GLN A 144 -6.99 8.32 -6.74
N MET A 145 -6.03 8.91 -7.46
CA MET A 145 -4.62 8.96 -7.10
C MET A 145 -4.02 10.28 -7.58
N GLY A 146 -3.34 11.03 -6.70
CA GLY A 146 -2.84 12.35 -7.04
C GLY A 146 -3.96 13.32 -7.41
N SER A 147 -5.15 13.18 -6.83
CA SER A 147 -6.37 13.91 -7.18
C SER A 147 -6.81 13.75 -8.65
N CYS A 148 -6.36 12.69 -9.32
CA CYS A 148 -6.78 12.29 -10.67
C CYS A 148 -7.65 11.05 -10.56
N ASP A 149 -8.78 11.03 -11.27
CA ASP A 149 -9.65 9.85 -11.35
C ASP A 149 -8.94 8.71 -12.08
N LEU A 150 -9.11 7.49 -11.60
CA LEU A 150 -8.47 6.31 -12.17
C LEU A 150 -9.37 5.59 -13.18
N ASN A 151 -8.80 5.35 -14.35
CA ASN A 151 -9.41 4.50 -15.38
C ASN A 151 -8.31 3.76 -16.16
N PRO A 152 -8.19 2.42 -16.00
CA PRO A 152 -9.00 1.52 -15.18
C PRO A 152 -8.75 1.67 -13.67
N ILE A 153 -9.73 1.23 -12.87
CA ILE A 153 -9.61 1.10 -11.41
C ILE A 153 -8.55 0.06 -11.07
N CYS A 154 -7.80 0.32 -10.00
CA CYS A 154 -6.78 -0.58 -9.44
C CYS A 154 -7.29 -1.24 -8.16
N ALA A 155 -6.88 -2.47 -7.90
CA ALA A 155 -7.00 -3.10 -6.58
C ALA A 155 -5.65 -3.08 -5.87
N GLU A 156 -5.64 -2.60 -4.64
CA GLU A 156 -4.49 -2.64 -3.73
C GLU A 156 -4.75 -3.61 -2.59
N LEU A 157 -3.72 -4.39 -2.24
CA LEU A 157 -3.69 -5.23 -1.05
C LEU A 157 -2.46 -4.84 -0.24
N THR A 158 -2.68 -4.35 0.97
CA THR A 158 -1.62 -3.93 1.89
C THR A 158 -1.60 -4.84 3.10
N TYR A 159 -0.74 -5.85 3.08
CA TYR A 159 -0.60 -6.81 4.18
C TYR A 159 0.27 -6.21 5.30
N GLY A 160 -0.20 -6.24 6.53
CA GLY A 160 0.58 -5.92 7.73
C GLY A 160 1.37 -7.15 8.17
N LEU A 161 2.65 -7.23 7.77
CA LEU A 161 3.44 -8.46 7.92
C LEU A 161 3.64 -8.87 9.38
N GLU A 162 3.86 -7.92 10.27
CA GLU A 162 4.04 -8.17 11.70
C GLU A 162 2.77 -8.76 12.33
N ARG A 163 1.60 -8.24 11.98
CA ARG A 163 0.33 -8.75 12.49
C ARG A 163 0.05 -10.16 12.00
N ILE A 164 0.31 -10.44 10.73
CA ILE A 164 0.20 -11.80 10.17
C ILE A 164 1.16 -12.75 10.88
N ALA A 165 2.41 -12.32 11.09
CA ALA A 165 3.43 -13.14 11.75
C ALA A 165 3.07 -13.44 13.21
N LEU A 166 2.52 -12.46 13.97
CA LEU A 166 2.04 -12.66 15.34
C LEU A 166 1.08 -13.84 15.44
N TYR A 167 0.08 -13.88 14.54
CA TYR A 167 -0.92 -14.95 14.55
C TYR A 167 -0.35 -16.28 14.07
N LEU A 168 0.44 -16.28 13.00
CA LEU A 168 1.07 -17.51 12.47
C LEU A 168 2.03 -18.17 13.47
N GLN A 169 2.70 -17.37 14.29
CA GLN A 169 3.65 -17.86 15.29
C GLN A 169 3.06 -17.99 16.69
N ASN A 170 1.81 -17.52 16.89
CA ASN A 170 1.12 -17.53 18.17
C ASN A 170 1.95 -16.85 19.29
N VAL A 171 2.46 -15.66 19.02
CA VAL A 171 3.21 -14.83 19.97
C VAL A 171 2.43 -13.57 20.33
N ASN A 172 2.70 -12.98 21.49
CA ASN A 172 1.95 -11.85 22.04
C ASN A 172 2.67 -10.50 21.89
N SER A 173 3.84 -10.50 21.30
CA SER A 173 4.62 -9.29 21.04
C SER A 173 5.29 -9.38 19.68
N ILE A 174 5.30 -8.28 18.94
CA ILE A 174 6.03 -8.17 17.67
C ILE A 174 7.52 -8.47 17.89
N TYR A 175 8.07 -8.10 19.04
CA TYR A 175 9.48 -8.34 19.34
C TYR A 175 9.83 -9.82 19.53
N ASP A 176 8.84 -10.67 19.83
CA ASP A 176 9.02 -12.13 19.98
C ASP A 176 8.84 -12.89 18.65
N ILE A 177 8.45 -12.22 17.57
CA ILE A 177 8.35 -12.84 16.25
C ILE A 177 9.71 -13.37 15.84
N ARG A 178 9.79 -14.66 15.52
CA ARG A 178 11.01 -15.26 14.96
C ARG A 178 11.23 -14.73 13.55
N TRP A 179 12.33 -14.02 13.38
CA TRP A 179 12.77 -13.55 12.07
C TRP A 179 13.29 -14.71 11.22
N ASN A 180 14.15 -15.51 11.82
CA ASN A 180 14.67 -16.76 11.28
C ASN A 180 14.93 -17.76 12.42
N GLU A 181 15.78 -18.76 12.19
CA GLU A 181 16.11 -19.78 13.22
C GLU A 181 16.91 -19.21 14.41
N HIS A 182 17.56 -18.07 14.25
CA HIS A 182 18.55 -17.54 15.21
C HIS A 182 18.16 -16.19 15.83
N LEU A 183 17.29 -15.43 15.16
CA LEU A 183 16.98 -14.05 15.53
C LEU A 183 15.47 -13.86 15.63
N ASN A 184 15.09 -13.03 16.59
CA ASN A 184 13.76 -12.48 16.70
C ASN A 184 13.67 -11.08 16.07
N TYR A 185 12.47 -10.61 15.82
CA TYR A 185 12.20 -9.24 15.34
C TYR A 185 12.78 -8.19 16.28
N GLY A 186 12.65 -8.42 17.60
CA GLY A 186 13.21 -7.54 18.63
C GLY A 186 14.71 -7.38 18.55
N ASP A 187 15.46 -8.45 18.26
CA ASP A 187 16.93 -8.40 18.14
C ASP A 187 17.38 -7.44 17.04
N ILE A 188 16.54 -7.24 16.01
CA ILE A 188 16.86 -6.41 14.85
C ILE A 188 16.30 -4.99 15.02
N HIS A 189 15.06 -4.86 15.53
CA HIS A 189 14.29 -3.61 15.39
C HIS A 189 13.98 -2.89 16.71
N HIS A 190 14.09 -3.54 17.89
CA HIS A 190 13.70 -2.93 19.15
C HIS A 190 14.49 -1.64 19.45
N GLN A 191 15.83 -1.69 19.35
CA GLN A 191 16.67 -0.53 19.61
C GLN A 191 16.38 0.62 18.62
N SER A 192 16.15 0.28 17.34
CA SER A 192 15.76 1.25 16.33
C SER A 192 14.43 1.94 16.68
N GLU A 193 13.43 1.19 17.17
CA GLU A 193 12.14 1.75 17.59
C GLU A 193 12.30 2.72 18.78
N VAL A 194 13.13 2.38 19.76
CA VAL A 194 13.47 3.26 20.88
C VAL A 194 14.09 4.58 20.40
N GLU A 195 15.11 4.48 19.56
CA GLU A 195 15.86 5.65 19.09
C GLU A 195 15.03 6.55 18.16
N PHE A 196 14.29 5.96 17.22
CA PHE A 196 13.43 6.74 16.33
C PHE A 196 12.24 7.36 17.05
N SER A 197 11.67 6.71 18.07
CA SER A 197 10.66 7.33 18.93
C SER A 197 11.22 8.54 19.66
N LYS A 198 12.38 8.41 20.29
CA LYS A 198 13.06 9.51 20.95
C LYS A 198 13.39 10.66 19.97
N TYR A 199 13.92 10.33 18.80
CA TYR A 199 14.19 11.32 17.76
C TYR A 199 12.92 12.06 17.37
N SER A 200 11.87 11.31 17.02
CA SER A 200 10.63 11.87 16.49
C SER A 200 9.86 12.72 17.49
N PHE A 201 9.88 12.36 18.78
CA PHE A 201 9.10 13.08 19.79
C PHE A 201 9.88 14.13 20.56
N GLU A 202 11.21 13.96 20.71
CA GLU A 202 11.98 14.78 21.64
C GLU A 202 13.11 15.58 20.97
N VAL A 203 13.86 14.98 20.03
CA VAL A 203 15.17 15.48 19.62
C VAL A 203 15.18 16.12 18.23
N ALA A 204 14.28 15.71 17.31
CA ALA A 204 14.27 16.21 15.93
C ALA A 204 14.25 17.74 15.91
N ASN A 205 15.21 18.35 15.18
CA ASN A 205 15.33 19.79 15.07
C ASN A 205 14.23 20.37 14.21
N THR A 206 13.30 21.04 14.85
CA THR A 206 12.07 21.57 14.22
C THR A 206 12.36 22.70 13.22
N GLU A 207 13.31 23.57 13.51
CA GLU A 207 13.71 24.65 12.59
C GLU A 207 14.31 24.07 11.30
N MET A 208 15.19 23.09 11.43
CA MET A 208 15.75 22.36 10.30
C MET A 208 14.64 21.71 9.46
N LEU A 209 13.69 21.02 10.10
CA LEU A 209 12.60 20.33 9.40
C LEU A 209 11.67 21.30 8.66
N LEU A 210 11.35 22.45 9.26
CA LEU A 210 10.57 23.52 8.62
C LEU A 210 11.29 24.07 7.37
N ASN A 211 12.60 24.32 7.50
CA ASN A 211 13.42 24.79 6.39
C ASN A 211 13.51 23.73 5.27
N LEU A 212 13.74 22.46 5.63
CA LEU A 212 13.79 21.36 4.67
C LEU A 212 12.47 21.19 3.94
N PHE A 213 11.32 21.25 4.63
CA PHE A 213 10.02 21.16 3.99
C PHE A 213 9.86 22.24 2.89
N ASN A 214 10.23 23.50 3.19
CA ASN A 214 10.13 24.59 2.22
C ASN A 214 11.10 24.43 1.04
N ILE A 215 12.31 23.92 1.31
CA ILE A 215 13.30 23.63 0.26
C ILE A 215 12.82 22.50 -0.64
N TYR A 216 12.32 21.41 -0.06
CA TYR A 216 11.81 20.27 -0.81
C TYR A 216 10.59 20.63 -1.65
N GLU A 217 9.64 21.42 -1.10
CA GLU A 217 8.51 21.90 -1.89
C GLU A 217 8.96 22.70 -3.11
N LYS A 218 9.93 23.59 -2.94
CA LYS A 218 10.49 24.36 -4.06
C LYS A 218 11.10 23.44 -5.10
N GLU A 219 11.90 22.46 -4.66
CA GLU A 219 12.59 21.52 -5.55
C GLU A 219 11.63 20.64 -6.35
N VAL A 220 10.46 20.27 -5.76
CA VAL A 220 9.38 19.58 -6.51
C VAL A 220 9.01 20.38 -7.76
N PHE A 221 8.71 21.68 -7.60
CA PHE A 221 8.26 22.50 -8.71
C PHE A 221 9.40 22.80 -9.70
N ASP A 222 10.62 23.05 -9.22
CA ASP A 222 11.80 23.26 -10.07
C ASP A 222 12.07 22.01 -10.94
N CYS A 223 11.95 20.80 -10.38
CA CYS A 223 12.06 19.54 -11.14
C CYS A 223 10.95 19.40 -12.18
N LEU A 224 9.70 19.68 -11.81
CA LEU A 224 8.56 19.58 -12.73
C LEU A 224 8.65 20.56 -13.89
N GLU A 225 9.17 21.77 -13.67
CA GLU A 225 9.44 22.75 -14.75
C GLU A 225 10.46 22.23 -15.78
N GLN A 226 11.32 21.31 -15.36
CA GLN A 226 12.29 20.64 -16.24
C GLN A 226 11.79 19.29 -16.80
N GLY A 227 10.54 18.89 -16.54
CA GLY A 227 9.98 17.60 -16.93
C GLY A 227 10.54 16.40 -16.17
N LEU A 228 11.15 16.61 -14.99
CA LEU A 228 11.79 15.58 -14.17
C LEU A 228 10.80 15.01 -13.15
N VAL A 229 9.91 14.13 -13.58
CA VAL A 229 8.81 13.57 -12.78
C VAL A 229 9.31 12.71 -11.62
N LEU A 230 10.25 11.78 -11.85
CA LEU A 230 10.73 10.87 -10.79
C LEU A 230 11.54 11.62 -9.71
N PRO A 231 12.50 12.50 -10.04
CA PRO A 231 13.13 13.34 -9.02
C PRO A 231 12.13 14.19 -8.23
N ALA A 232 11.10 14.75 -8.89
CA ALA A 232 10.03 15.46 -8.20
C ALA A 232 9.29 14.57 -7.20
N THR A 233 9.04 13.31 -7.54
CA THR A 233 8.41 12.32 -6.63
C THR A 233 9.23 12.15 -5.35
N ASP A 234 10.56 12.05 -5.46
CA ASP A 234 11.45 11.93 -4.29
C ASP A 234 11.25 13.11 -3.32
N TYR A 235 11.14 14.32 -3.85
CA TYR A 235 10.95 15.49 -3.00
C TYR A 235 9.53 15.61 -2.45
N VAL A 236 8.51 15.10 -3.14
CA VAL A 236 7.16 14.95 -2.57
C VAL A 236 7.21 14.03 -1.34
N LEU A 237 7.88 12.88 -1.44
CA LEU A 237 8.02 11.92 -0.34
C LEU A 237 8.82 12.51 0.84
N LYS A 238 9.94 13.17 0.56
CA LYS A 238 10.75 13.88 1.57
C LYS A 238 9.95 14.97 2.28
N SER A 239 9.12 15.73 1.55
CA SER A 239 8.22 16.73 2.14
C SER A 239 7.19 16.10 3.05
N SER A 240 6.58 15.00 2.62
CA SER A 240 5.62 14.23 3.42
C SER A 240 6.26 13.70 4.70
N HIS A 241 7.48 13.15 4.63
CA HIS A 241 8.19 12.66 5.82
C HIS A 241 8.59 13.79 6.76
N ALA A 242 9.07 14.92 6.25
CA ALA A 242 9.38 16.11 7.06
C ALA A 242 8.12 16.62 7.80
N PHE A 243 6.97 16.65 7.12
CA PHE A 243 5.69 16.99 7.74
C PHE A 243 5.33 15.99 8.86
N ASN A 244 5.46 14.68 8.63
CA ASN A 244 5.16 13.66 9.64
C ASN A 244 6.06 13.79 10.89
N LEU A 245 7.31 14.18 10.74
CA LEU A 245 8.22 14.46 11.85
C LEU A 245 7.82 15.73 12.60
N LEU A 246 7.43 16.79 11.91
CA LEU A 246 6.93 18.02 12.53
C LEU A 246 5.63 17.78 13.30
N ASP A 247 4.73 16.97 12.76
CA ASP A 247 3.47 16.54 13.40
C ASP A 247 3.78 15.73 14.69
N ALA A 248 4.69 14.76 14.60
CA ALA A 248 5.15 13.99 15.76
C ALA A 248 5.80 14.86 16.85
N ARG A 249 6.58 15.87 16.47
CA ARG A 249 7.17 16.87 17.40
C ARG A 249 6.13 17.77 18.06
N GLY A 250 4.88 17.75 17.58
CA GLY A 250 3.80 18.58 18.13
C GLY A 250 4.00 20.09 17.90
N VAL A 251 4.81 20.48 16.91
CA VAL A 251 5.09 21.91 16.61
C VAL A 251 4.16 22.49 15.57
N ILE A 252 3.33 21.67 14.95
CA ILE A 252 2.28 22.08 14.01
C ILE A 252 0.95 22.12 14.76
N SER A 253 0.31 23.27 14.81
CA SER A 253 -1.03 23.39 15.39
C SER A 253 -2.08 22.67 14.53
N VAL A 254 -3.22 22.33 15.12
CA VAL A 254 -4.34 21.70 14.40
C VAL A 254 -4.77 22.55 13.18
N THR A 255 -4.73 23.86 13.32
CA THR A 255 -5.09 24.79 12.23
C THR A 255 -4.05 24.79 11.11
N GLU A 256 -2.77 24.74 11.44
CA GLU A 256 -1.68 24.73 10.45
C GLU A 256 -1.56 23.37 9.73
N ARG A 257 -1.94 22.28 10.40
CA ARG A 257 -1.89 20.92 9.87
C ARG A 257 -2.61 20.79 8.53
N GLY A 258 -3.81 21.40 8.42
CA GLY A 258 -4.55 21.45 7.16
C GLY A 258 -3.77 22.11 6.03
N GLY A 259 -3.04 23.19 6.33
CA GLY A 259 -2.20 23.90 5.35
C GLY A 259 -1.02 23.05 4.85
N TYR A 260 -0.37 22.28 5.73
CA TYR A 260 0.70 21.36 5.32
C TYR A 260 0.18 20.20 4.46
N ILE A 261 -0.95 19.61 4.84
CA ILE A 261 -1.62 18.56 4.05
C ILE A 261 -1.93 19.08 2.64
N GLU A 262 -2.50 20.26 2.53
CA GLU A 262 -2.82 20.89 1.24
C GLU A 262 -1.57 21.14 0.38
N ARG A 263 -0.46 21.57 0.99
CA ARG A 263 0.82 21.77 0.27
C ARG A 263 1.35 20.46 -0.28
N VAL A 264 1.39 19.37 0.53
CA VAL A 264 1.84 18.05 0.07
C VAL A 264 0.90 17.51 -1.02
N ARG A 265 -0.41 17.64 -0.83
CA ARG A 265 -1.42 17.24 -1.82
C ARG A 265 -1.22 17.95 -3.16
N ARG A 266 -0.96 19.27 -3.13
CA ARG A 266 -0.70 20.05 -4.36
C ARG A 266 0.55 19.57 -5.07
N MET A 267 1.64 19.28 -4.34
CA MET A 267 2.86 18.69 -4.91
C MET A 267 2.56 17.35 -5.56
N ALA A 268 1.88 16.45 -4.85
CA ALA A 268 1.49 15.13 -5.36
C ALA A 268 0.61 15.22 -6.61
N GLN A 269 -0.38 16.14 -6.62
CA GLN A 269 -1.25 16.36 -7.77
C GLN A 269 -0.48 16.84 -9.01
N ARG A 270 0.43 17.81 -8.83
CA ARG A 270 1.24 18.34 -9.93
C ARG A 270 2.19 17.27 -10.48
N ASN A 271 2.75 16.44 -9.58
CA ASN A 271 3.60 15.33 -9.99
C ASN A 271 2.81 14.26 -10.74
N ALA A 272 1.61 13.92 -10.27
CA ALA A 272 0.72 12.96 -10.93
C ALA A 272 0.32 13.44 -12.34
N GLN A 273 -0.03 14.72 -12.50
CA GLN A 273 -0.36 15.28 -13.81
C GLN A 273 0.85 15.24 -14.76
N ALA A 274 2.02 15.65 -14.29
CA ALA A 274 3.24 15.63 -15.10
C ALA A 274 3.63 14.18 -15.50
N TYR A 275 3.36 13.21 -14.64
CA TYR A 275 3.53 11.79 -15.00
C TYR A 275 2.56 11.37 -16.09
N LEU A 276 1.29 11.73 -16.01
CA LEU A 276 0.29 11.42 -17.05
C LEU A 276 0.69 12.01 -18.40
N ASP A 277 1.09 13.30 -18.41
CA ASP A 277 1.52 13.99 -19.63
C ASP A 277 2.75 13.29 -20.24
N GLN A 278 3.73 12.93 -19.42
CA GLN A 278 4.92 12.18 -19.87
C GLN A 278 4.57 10.81 -20.46
N ARG A 279 3.61 10.08 -19.83
CA ARG A 279 3.19 8.76 -20.35
C ARG A 279 2.41 8.87 -21.66
N ASP A 280 1.61 9.92 -21.82
CA ASP A 280 0.90 10.22 -23.07
C ASP A 280 1.89 10.53 -24.19
N ASP A 281 2.86 11.40 -23.96
CA ASP A 281 3.94 11.74 -24.91
C ASP A 281 4.75 10.50 -25.36
N LEU A 282 4.94 9.53 -24.44
CA LEU A 282 5.60 8.25 -24.73
C LEU A 282 4.68 7.23 -25.44
N GLY A 283 3.40 7.53 -25.63
CA GLY A 283 2.41 6.66 -26.25
C GLY A 283 2.07 5.40 -25.43
N TYR A 284 2.17 5.47 -24.11
CA TYR A 284 1.82 4.38 -23.20
C TYR A 284 2.50 3.03 -23.53
N PRO A 285 3.83 2.92 -23.47
CA PRO A 285 4.57 1.77 -23.96
C PRO A 285 4.21 0.44 -23.29
N LEU A 286 3.77 0.43 -22.03
CA LEU A 286 3.32 -0.80 -21.35
C LEU A 286 1.96 -1.29 -21.88
N GLY A 287 1.11 -0.39 -22.37
CA GLY A 287 -0.16 -0.74 -23.02
C GLY A 287 0.06 -1.51 -24.33
N MET A 288 1.04 -1.12 -25.13
CA MET A 288 1.40 -1.83 -26.36
C MET A 288 1.92 -3.24 -26.08
N MET A 289 2.77 -3.43 -25.08
CA MET A 289 3.25 -4.75 -24.66
C MET A 289 2.13 -5.68 -24.22
N ALA A 290 1.10 -5.17 -23.53
CA ALA A 290 -0.07 -5.95 -23.14
C ALA A 290 -0.95 -6.35 -24.34
N ALA A 291 -1.05 -5.51 -25.35
CA ALA A 291 -1.76 -5.81 -26.59
C ALA A 291 -1.07 -6.93 -27.40
N GLU A 292 0.24 -6.90 -27.48
CA GLU A 292 1.04 -7.96 -28.15
C GLU A 292 0.90 -9.32 -27.44
N LYS A 293 0.91 -9.35 -26.10
CA LYS A 293 0.69 -10.58 -25.33
C LYS A 293 -0.70 -11.17 -25.52
N LYS A 294 -1.73 -10.35 -25.72
CA LYS A 294 -3.11 -10.82 -26.00
C LYS A 294 -3.25 -11.47 -27.37
N GLN A 295 -2.35 -11.21 -28.31
CA GLN A 295 -2.33 -11.84 -29.64
C GLN A 295 -1.65 -13.22 -29.67
N GLN A 296 -0.96 -13.63 -28.60
CA GLN A 296 -0.51 -15.00 -28.47
C GLN A 296 -1.70 -15.92 -28.18
N PRO A 297 -1.94 -16.97 -28.97
CA PRO A 297 -3.08 -17.84 -28.77
C PRO A 297 -2.97 -18.49 -27.39
N LYS A 298 -3.93 -18.21 -26.51
CA LYS A 298 -4.11 -18.97 -25.26
C LYS A 298 -4.27 -20.44 -25.65
N GLY A 299 -3.33 -21.29 -25.25
CA GLY A 299 -3.49 -22.71 -25.39
C GLY A 299 -4.87 -23.16 -24.90
N ASN A 300 -5.51 -24.02 -25.68
CA ASN A 300 -6.86 -24.56 -25.46
C ASN A 300 -7.13 -24.88 -23.99
N ARG A 301 -7.88 -24.03 -23.29
CA ARG A 301 -8.66 -24.49 -22.16
C ARG A 301 -9.83 -25.26 -22.75
N SER A 302 -9.79 -26.57 -22.69
CA SER A 302 -10.94 -27.43 -22.97
C SER A 302 -12.10 -26.97 -22.10
N GLN A 303 -13.11 -26.38 -22.73
CA GLN A 303 -14.40 -26.15 -22.09
C GLN A 303 -15.00 -27.54 -21.81
N LEU A 304 -15.02 -27.93 -20.55
CA LEU A 304 -15.92 -28.96 -20.07
C LEU A 304 -17.32 -28.34 -20.07
N ILE A 305 -18.02 -28.44 -21.19
CA ILE A 305 -19.47 -28.26 -21.22
C ILE A 305 -20.06 -29.57 -20.69
N THR A 306 -20.48 -29.57 -19.44
CA THR A 306 -21.39 -30.58 -18.94
C THR A 306 -22.81 -30.17 -19.36
N GLU A 307 -23.39 -30.89 -20.29
CA GLU A 307 -24.83 -30.79 -20.58
C GLU A 307 -25.60 -31.23 -19.32
N SER A 308 -26.22 -30.28 -18.63
CA SER A 308 -27.28 -30.56 -17.67
C SER A 308 -28.52 -29.79 -18.13
N ASP A 309 -29.65 -30.44 -18.13
CA ASP A 309 -30.96 -29.83 -18.54
C ASP A 309 -31.46 -28.80 -17.52
N THR A 310 -30.79 -28.57 -16.43
CA THR A 310 -31.12 -27.59 -15.39
C THR A 310 -29.84 -26.97 -14.81
N ALA A 311 -29.85 -25.66 -14.62
CA ALA A 311 -28.77 -24.91 -13.94
C ALA A 311 -29.38 -23.99 -12.89
N ASP A 312 -28.73 -23.91 -11.74
CA ASP A 312 -29.10 -22.95 -10.70
C ASP A 312 -28.63 -21.55 -11.13
N LEU A 313 -29.56 -20.60 -11.10
CA LEU A 313 -29.25 -19.18 -11.31
C LEU A 313 -29.21 -18.47 -9.97
N LEU A 314 -28.03 -18.01 -9.58
CA LEU A 314 -27.89 -17.05 -8.50
C LEU A 314 -27.93 -15.63 -9.07
N PHE A 315 -28.93 -14.88 -8.65
CA PHE A 315 -29.05 -13.47 -8.99
C PHE A 315 -28.84 -12.64 -7.72
N GLU A 316 -27.77 -11.88 -7.69
CA GLU A 316 -27.42 -11.00 -6.58
C GLU A 316 -27.60 -9.55 -7.00
N ILE A 317 -28.41 -8.80 -6.25
CA ILE A 317 -28.58 -7.36 -6.43
C ILE A 317 -27.86 -6.70 -5.28
N GLY A 318 -26.70 -6.08 -5.56
CA GLY A 318 -26.02 -5.19 -4.62
C GLY A 318 -26.82 -3.88 -4.50
N THR A 319 -27.25 -3.54 -3.28
CA THR A 319 -27.86 -2.24 -2.97
C THR A 319 -27.08 -1.60 -1.84
N GLU A 320 -26.89 -0.28 -1.89
CA GLU A 320 -26.15 0.43 -0.83
C GLU A 320 -26.88 0.37 0.52
N GLU A 321 -28.18 0.51 0.56
CA GLU A 321 -29.00 0.28 1.76
C GLU A 321 -30.43 -0.11 1.35
N ILE A 322 -30.98 -1.15 1.96
CA ILE A 322 -32.40 -1.44 1.90
C ILE A 322 -33.03 -0.96 3.21
N PRO A 323 -33.95 0.01 3.20
CA PRO A 323 -34.66 0.42 4.40
C PRO A 323 -35.34 -0.79 5.08
N ALA A 324 -35.27 -0.88 6.40
CA ALA A 324 -35.81 -1.99 7.20
C ALA A 324 -37.34 -2.21 7.04
N SER A 325 -37.98 -1.43 6.20
CA SER A 325 -39.43 -1.51 5.89
C SER A 325 -39.77 -2.26 4.60
N TYR A 326 -38.80 -2.90 3.94
CA TYR A 326 -39.05 -3.75 2.78
C TYR A 326 -38.80 -5.21 3.09
#